data_a967b3d952a12cf55275737e2c927518
#
_entry.id   a967b3d952a12cf55275737e2c927518
#
_cell.length_a   1.000
_cell.length_b   1.000
_cell.length_c   1.000
_cell.angle_alpha   90.00
_cell.angle_beta   90.00
_cell.angle_gamma   90.00
#
_symmetry.space_group_name_H-M   'P 1'
#
loop_
_entity.id
_entity.type
_entity.pdbx_description
1 polymer ?
#
loop_
_entity_poly.entity_id
_entity_poly.type
_entity_poly.pdbx_seq_one_letter_code
_entity_poly.pdbx_strand_id
1 'polypeptide(L)'
;MSEEIVVKKILVTGASGGIGKAIAVACARAGYYVIVHYNHGKERAEETLSQIEAENGHGELIQFDVTDRTVCRQKLDELTEKHGALWGVVSNAGITHDNTFAGLSGEDWDSVVHTNLDSFYNVVQPLVMPMCRKKAGRIITVSSISGIMGNRGQTNYSASKAGLIGAAKALAVELASRHITVNAIAPGVIETDMIQDVPLDVVLPTIPMKRLGKPEEVAALAVFLLSEQAGYITRQVISVNGGMV
;
A
#
# COMPACT_ATOMS: atom_id res chain seq x y z
N MET A 1 35.27 14.50 -2.48
CA MET A 1 33.93 15.05 -2.21
C MET A 1 33.07 13.86 -1.80
N SER A 2 32.72 13.77 -0.51
CA SER A 2 31.76 12.74 -0.05
C SER A 2 30.41 13.06 -0.69
N GLU A 3 29.89 12.18 -1.54
CA GLU A 3 28.51 12.26 -1.99
C GLU A 3 27.63 12.22 -0.73
N GLU A 4 26.91 13.29 -0.48
CA GLU A 4 25.87 13.30 0.55
C GLU A 4 24.87 12.20 0.20
N ILE A 5 24.78 11.16 1.04
CA ILE A 5 23.83 10.09 0.86
C ILE A 5 22.43 10.68 1.03
N VAL A 6 21.76 11.00 -0.06
CA VAL A 6 20.39 11.49 -0.04
C VAL A 6 19.49 10.33 0.37
N VAL A 7 19.02 10.36 1.61
CA VAL A 7 18.10 9.33 2.13
C VAL A 7 16.79 9.36 1.35
N LYS A 8 16.45 8.22 0.75
CA LYS A 8 15.21 8.04 -0.02
C LYS A 8 14.00 7.99 0.90
N LYS A 9 12.96 8.75 0.58
CA LYS A 9 11.76 8.92 1.41
C LYS A 9 10.58 8.18 0.83
N ILE A 10 9.88 7.42 1.66
CA ILE A 10 8.75 6.55 1.28
C ILE A 10 7.51 6.92 2.09
N LEU A 11 6.40 7.15 1.41
CA LEU A 11 5.08 7.26 2.05
C LEU A 11 4.41 5.89 2.07
N VAL A 12 3.92 5.46 3.23
CA VAL A 12 3.10 4.24 3.36
C VAL A 12 1.75 4.61 3.94
N THR A 13 0.67 4.45 3.17
CA THR A 13 -0.68 4.72 3.65
C THR A 13 -1.24 3.56 4.46
N GLY A 14 -2.01 3.86 5.52
CA GLY A 14 -2.55 2.85 6.42
C GLY A 14 -1.44 2.10 7.18
N ALA A 15 -0.40 2.82 7.58
CA ALA A 15 0.79 2.24 8.25
C ALA A 15 0.64 2.10 9.77
N SER A 16 -0.53 2.36 10.33
CA SER A 16 -0.83 2.18 11.77
C SER A 16 -1.06 0.72 12.18
N GLY A 17 -1.07 -0.24 11.24
CA GLY A 17 -1.31 -1.66 11.55
C GLY A 17 -1.16 -2.59 10.36
N GLY A 18 -1.27 -3.89 10.62
CA GLY A 18 -1.29 -4.93 9.61
C GLY A 18 -0.13 -4.88 8.61
N ILE A 19 -0.45 -5.06 7.34
CA ILE A 19 0.52 -5.05 6.24
C ILE A 19 1.24 -3.70 6.13
N GLY A 20 0.53 -2.58 6.31
CA GLY A 20 1.11 -1.25 6.21
C GLY A 20 2.18 -0.98 7.26
N LYS A 21 1.95 -1.38 8.51
CA LYS A 21 2.94 -1.33 9.60
C LYS A 21 4.18 -2.16 9.24
N ALA A 22 3.99 -3.41 8.82
CA ALA A 22 5.11 -4.29 8.46
C ALA A 22 5.94 -3.71 7.30
N ILE A 23 5.29 -3.13 6.27
CA ILE A 23 5.97 -2.46 5.16
C ILE A 23 6.76 -1.25 5.68
N ALA A 24 6.17 -0.41 6.53
CA ALA A 24 6.83 0.78 7.08
C ALA A 24 8.11 0.41 7.86
N VAL A 25 8.02 -0.56 8.77
CA VAL A 25 9.16 -1.05 9.55
C VAL A 25 10.22 -1.67 8.65
N ALA A 26 9.83 -2.51 7.69
CA ALA A 26 10.79 -3.14 6.76
C ALA A 26 11.49 -2.10 5.86
N CYS A 27 10.79 -1.06 5.41
CA CYS A 27 11.39 0.06 4.67
C CYS A 27 12.43 0.80 5.51
N ALA A 28 12.14 1.08 6.79
CA ALA A 28 13.07 1.72 7.69
C ALA A 28 14.34 0.88 7.91
N ARG A 29 14.21 -0.44 8.10
CA ARG A 29 15.34 -1.38 8.17
C ARG A 29 16.20 -1.38 6.91
N ALA A 30 15.57 -1.14 5.76
CA ALA A 30 16.27 -1.03 4.48
C ALA A 30 16.92 0.36 4.23
N GLY A 31 16.90 1.26 5.24
CA GLY A 31 17.54 2.57 5.20
C GLY A 31 16.70 3.68 4.55
N TYR A 32 15.40 3.47 4.35
CA TYR A 32 14.49 4.51 3.90
C TYR A 32 14.04 5.39 5.06
N TYR A 33 13.82 6.68 4.79
CA TYR A 33 13.04 7.55 5.67
C TYR A 33 11.55 7.30 5.41
N VAL A 34 10.78 6.94 6.45
CA VAL A 34 9.41 6.48 6.28
C VAL A 34 8.40 7.51 6.78
N ILE A 35 7.50 7.93 5.90
CA ILE A 35 6.34 8.72 6.26
C ILE A 35 5.19 7.74 6.57
N VAL A 36 4.89 7.60 7.86
CA VAL A 36 3.88 6.70 8.42
C VAL A 36 2.53 7.41 8.39
N HIS A 37 1.69 7.06 7.42
CA HIS A 37 0.36 7.66 7.31
C HIS A 37 -0.69 6.87 8.10
N TYR A 38 -1.58 7.61 8.76
CA TYR A 38 -2.79 7.11 9.40
C TYR A 38 -3.96 8.08 9.21
N ASN A 39 -5.20 7.59 9.32
CA ASN A 39 -6.40 8.41 9.43
C ASN A 39 -6.85 8.47 10.89
N HIS A 40 -7.18 7.29 11.46
CA HIS A 40 -7.52 7.08 12.85
C HIS A 40 -6.46 6.21 13.54
N GLY A 41 -6.51 6.15 14.89
CA GLY A 41 -5.58 5.31 15.65
C GLY A 41 -4.16 5.89 15.70
N LYS A 42 -4.07 7.14 16.17
CA LYS A 42 -2.79 7.85 16.36
C LYS A 42 -1.81 7.05 17.20
N GLU A 43 -2.27 6.46 18.29
CA GLU A 43 -1.46 5.66 19.20
C GLU A 43 -0.78 4.48 18.48
N ARG A 44 -1.52 3.77 17.62
CA ARG A 44 -0.97 2.67 16.81
C ARG A 44 0.05 3.16 15.77
N ALA A 45 -0.15 4.35 15.23
CA ALA A 45 0.82 4.96 14.33
C ALA A 45 2.10 5.38 15.07
N GLU A 46 1.96 5.91 16.29
CA GLU A 46 3.08 6.22 17.21
C GLU A 46 3.85 4.95 17.60
N GLU A 47 3.16 3.83 17.84
CA GLU A 47 3.80 2.53 18.07
C GLU A 47 4.63 2.08 16.85
N THR A 48 4.08 2.29 15.63
CA THR A 48 4.82 1.97 14.39
C THR A 48 6.08 2.82 14.27
N LEU A 49 5.98 4.13 14.54
CA LEU A 49 7.13 5.03 14.50
C LEU A 49 8.16 4.66 15.57
N SER A 50 7.70 4.38 16.81
CA SER A 50 8.58 3.94 17.91
C SER A 50 9.33 2.65 17.57
N GLN A 51 8.67 1.71 16.86
CA GLN A 51 9.33 0.49 16.40
C GLN A 51 10.39 0.79 15.33
N ILE A 52 10.12 1.72 14.41
CA ILE A 52 11.10 2.20 13.42
C ILE A 52 12.33 2.79 14.13
N GLU A 53 12.13 3.66 15.12
CA GLU A 53 13.19 4.32 15.87
C GLU A 53 14.00 3.33 16.72
N ALA A 54 13.34 2.35 17.35
CA ALA A 54 14.01 1.30 18.13
C ALA A 54 14.97 0.44 17.27
N GLU A 55 14.76 0.41 15.96
CA GLU A 55 15.62 -0.27 15.00
C GLU A 55 16.62 0.67 14.29
N ASN A 56 16.85 1.85 14.86
CA ASN A 56 17.70 2.92 14.31
C ASN A 56 17.24 3.43 12.94
N GLY A 57 15.98 3.22 12.59
CA GLY A 57 15.36 3.84 11.42
C GLY A 57 14.88 5.26 11.71
N HIS A 58 14.45 5.96 10.68
CA HIS A 58 13.94 7.31 10.77
C HIS A 58 12.61 7.46 10.04
N GLY A 59 11.74 8.27 10.59
CA GLY A 59 10.43 8.54 9.98
C GLY A 59 9.69 9.68 10.65
N GLU A 60 8.49 9.94 10.16
CA GLU A 60 7.55 10.87 10.76
C GLU A 60 6.11 10.41 10.53
N LEU A 61 5.20 10.94 11.32
CA LEU A 61 3.77 10.71 11.17
C LEU A 61 3.14 11.74 10.23
N ILE A 62 2.19 11.31 9.43
CA ILE A 62 1.28 12.19 8.68
C ILE A 62 -0.16 11.71 8.84
N GLN A 63 -1.06 12.62 9.14
CA GLN A 63 -2.48 12.30 9.35
C GLN A 63 -3.35 13.00 8.31
N PHE A 64 -4.17 12.21 7.59
CA PHE A 64 -5.27 12.69 6.76
C PHE A 64 -6.23 11.53 6.45
N ASP A 65 -7.45 11.88 5.98
CA ASP A 65 -8.36 10.89 5.43
C ASP A 65 -8.07 10.73 3.92
N VAL A 66 -7.75 9.51 3.50
CA VAL A 66 -7.45 9.21 2.09
C VAL A 66 -8.66 9.39 1.16
N THR A 67 -9.87 9.49 1.70
CA THR A 67 -11.09 9.75 0.93
C THR A 67 -11.30 11.24 0.66
N ASP A 68 -10.73 12.12 1.49
CA ASP A 68 -10.81 13.58 1.30
C ASP A 68 -9.73 14.04 0.31
N ARG A 69 -10.15 14.23 -0.94
CA ARG A 69 -9.27 14.65 -2.03
C ARG A 69 -8.58 15.98 -1.78
N THR A 70 -9.29 16.93 -1.16
CA THR A 70 -8.78 18.27 -0.90
C THR A 70 -7.69 18.23 0.16
N VAL A 71 -7.96 17.56 1.26
CA VAL A 71 -6.99 17.38 2.36
C VAL A 71 -5.80 16.55 1.90
N CYS A 72 -6.01 15.45 1.15
CA CYS A 72 -4.91 14.67 0.55
C CYS A 72 -3.99 15.58 -0.27
N ARG A 73 -4.55 16.38 -1.17
CA ARG A 73 -3.78 17.28 -2.02
C ARG A 73 -2.96 18.25 -1.19
N GLN A 74 -3.59 18.95 -0.24
CA GLN A 74 -2.90 19.90 0.62
C GLN A 74 -1.75 19.24 1.39
N LYS A 75 -2.01 18.13 2.07
CA LYS A 75 -1.01 17.42 2.89
C LYS A 75 0.16 16.88 2.09
N LEU A 76 -0.09 16.41 0.88
CA LEU A 76 0.95 15.87 0.02
C LEU A 76 1.76 16.96 -0.71
N ASP A 77 1.16 18.11 -0.99
CA ASP A 77 1.88 19.29 -1.45
C ASP A 77 2.81 19.82 -0.33
N GLU A 78 2.31 20.00 0.92
CA GLU A 78 3.11 20.36 2.10
C GLU A 78 4.28 19.36 2.30
N LEU A 79 4.01 18.05 2.17
CA LEU A 79 5.03 17.00 2.30
C LEU A 79 6.11 17.11 1.20
N THR A 80 5.68 17.41 -0.02
CA THR A 80 6.59 17.60 -1.16
C THR A 80 7.42 18.87 -1.03
N GLU A 81 6.86 19.94 -0.50
CA GLU A 81 7.61 21.17 -0.18
C GLU A 81 8.68 20.91 0.88
N LYS A 82 8.34 20.17 1.94
CA LYS A 82 9.26 19.84 3.04
C LYS A 82 10.39 18.90 2.61
N HIS A 83 10.09 17.89 1.82
CA HIS A 83 10.99 16.75 1.57
C HIS A 83 11.52 16.66 0.14
N GLY A 84 11.00 17.47 -0.76
CA GLY A 84 11.20 17.28 -2.20
C GLY A 84 10.40 16.08 -2.73
N ALA A 85 10.67 15.68 -3.96
CA ALA A 85 10.04 14.53 -4.57
C ALA A 85 10.35 13.25 -3.77
N LEU A 86 9.31 12.54 -3.34
CA LEU A 86 9.44 11.25 -2.68
C LEU A 86 10.08 10.22 -3.64
N TRP A 87 10.82 9.29 -3.08
CA TRP A 87 11.31 8.12 -3.82
C TRP A 87 10.20 7.13 -4.09
N GLY A 88 9.32 6.89 -3.12
CA GLY A 88 8.27 5.92 -3.27
C GLY A 88 6.98 6.24 -2.53
N VAL A 89 5.90 5.62 -3.00
CA VAL A 89 4.62 5.58 -2.32
C VAL A 89 4.05 4.17 -2.34
N VAL A 90 3.61 3.70 -1.18
CA VAL A 90 2.88 2.45 -1.02
C VAL A 90 1.44 2.80 -0.66
N SER A 91 0.54 2.67 -1.64
CA SER A 91 -0.90 2.83 -1.46
C SER A 91 -1.47 1.53 -0.88
N ASN A 92 -1.58 1.49 0.45
CA ASN A 92 -1.98 0.31 1.21
C ASN A 92 -3.29 0.52 1.98
N ALA A 93 -3.65 1.74 2.35
CA ALA A 93 -4.89 2.02 3.08
C ALA A 93 -6.10 1.34 2.41
N GLY A 94 -6.94 0.70 3.21
CA GLY A 94 -8.12 0.01 2.71
C GLY A 94 -8.95 -0.57 3.84
N ILE A 95 -10.23 -0.80 3.53
CA ILE A 95 -11.23 -1.39 4.42
C ILE A 95 -11.98 -2.50 3.68
N THR A 96 -12.72 -3.31 4.44
CA THR A 96 -13.69 -4.27 3.90
C THR A 96 -15.03 -4.14 4.63
N HIS A 97 -16.11 -4.30 3.90
CA HIS A 97 -17.47 -4.45 4.40
C HIS A 97 -18.11 -5.61 3.64
N ASP A 98 -17.99 -6.80 4.23
CA ASP A 98 -18.36 -8.04 3.57
C ASP A 98 -19.85 -8.33 3.76
N ASN A 99 -20.56 -8.59 2.66
CA ASN A 99 -21.94 -9.06 2.65
C ASN A 99 -22.27 -9.72 1.31
N THR A 100 -23.32 -10.53 1.27
CA THR A 100 -23.87 -10.98 -0.01
C THR A 100 -24.30 -9.76 -0.83
N PHE A 101 -24.21 -9.86 -2.16
CA PHE A 101 -24.54 -8.71 -3.01
C PHE A 101 -25.96 -8.17 -2.80
N ALA A 102 -26.91 -9.03 -2.56
CA ALA A 102 -28.30 -8.64 -2.27
C ALA A 102 -28.49 -7.94 -0.91
N GLY A 103 -27.59 -8.19 0.05
CA GLY A 103 -27.61 -7.58 1.38
C GLY A 103 -26.63 -6.41 1.55
N LEU A 104 -25.82 -6.13 0.53
CA LEU A 104 -24.83 -5.06 0.57
C LEU A 104 -25.53 -3.70 0.43
N SER A 105 -25.31 -2.81 1.39
CA SER A 105 -25.86 -1.45 1.32
C SER A 105 -25.09 -0.58 0.34
N GLY A 106 -25.72 0.48 -0.18
CA GLY A 106 -25.02 1.49 -1.00
C GLY A 106 -23.90 2.18 -0.22
N GLU A 107 -24.11 2.43 1.08
CA GLU A 107 -23.09 3.03 1.96
C GLU A 107 -21.87 2.14 2.13
N ASP A 108 -22.05 0.83 2.34
CA ASP A 108 -20.93 -0.13 2.40
C ASP A 108 -20.20 -0.23 1.08
N TRP A 109 -20.92 -0.20 -0.04
CA TRP A 109 -20.32 -0.17 -1.37
C TRP A 109 -19.46 1.07 -1.55
N ASP A 110 -20.03 2.26 -1.33
CA ASP A 110 -19.37 3.54 -1.54
C ASP A 110 -18.15 3.70 -0.62
N SER A 111 -18.28 3.36 0.67
CA SER A 111 -17.18 3.48 1.63
C SER A 111 -15.97 2.61 1.24
N VAL A 112 -16.20 1.38 0.78
CA VAL A 112 -15.13 0.48 0.33
C VAL A 112 -14.50 0.99 -0.97
N VAL A 113 -15.30 1.43 -1.94
CA VAL A 113 -14.77 1.95 -3.22
C VAL A 113 -13.98 3.25 -3.00
N HIS A 114 -14.53 4.19 -2.24
CA HIS A 114 -13.86 5.46 -1.95
C HIS A 114 -12.55 5.25 -1.18
N THR A 115 -12.56 4.39 -0.16
CA THR A 115 -11.36 4.15 0.65
C THR A 115 -10.30 3.35 -0.11
N ASN A 116 -10.69 2.32 -0.85
CA ASN A 116 -9.73 1.41 -1.47
C ASN A 116 -9.26 1.88 -2.85
N LEU A 117 -10.15 2.45 -3.67
CA LEU A 117 -9.86 2.78 -5.07
C LEU A 117 -9.63 4.28 -5.28
N ASP A 118 -10.56 5.14 -4.83
CA ASP A 118 -10.40 6.59 -5.05
C ASP A 118 -9.20 7.14 -4.29
N SER A 119 -8.84 6.54 -3.13
CA SER A 119 -7.63 6.87 -2.39
C SER A 119 -6.35 6.74 -3.21
N PHE A 120 -6.28 5.78 -4.14
CA PHE A 120 -5.14 5.65 -5.05
C PHE A 120 -4.95 6.94 -5.86
N TYR A 121 -6.02 7.45 -6.45
CA TYR A 121 -5.95 8.73 -7.17
C TYR A 121 -5.60 9.88 -6.22
N ASN A 122 -6.29 9.98 -5.08
CA ASN A 122 -6.12 11.08 -4.13
C ASN A 122 -4.69 11.17 -3.58
N VAL A 123 -4.04 10.05 -3.35
CA VAL A 123 -2.68 9.97 -2.77
C VAL A 123 -1.60 9.98 -3.83
N VAL A 124 -1.77 9.24 -4.92
CA VAL A 124 -0.69 9.07 -5.91
C VAL A 124 -0.59 10.26 -6.85
N GLN A 125 -1.73 10.82 -7.30
CA GLN A 125 -1.76 11.87 -8.30
C GLN A 125 -0.93 13.13 -7.92
N PRO A 126 -1.00 13.66 -6.68
CA PRO A 126 -0.17 14.80 -6.28
C PRO A 126 1.34 14.53 -6.34
N LEU A 127 1.76 13.28 -6.13
CA LEU A 127 3.16 12.87 -6.06
C LEU A 127 3.79 12.57 -7.43
N VAL A 128 2.97 12.33 -8.46
CA VAL A 128 3.46 11.92 -9.80
C VAL A 128 4.31 13.00 -10.45
N MET A 129 3.86 14.26 -10.48
CA MET A 129 4.62 15.31 -11.18
C MET A 129 5.98 15.61 -10.54
N PRO A 130 6.13 15.68 -9.19
CA PRO A 130 7.43 15.75 -8.55
C PRO A 130 8.35 14.58 -8.93
N MET A 131 7.85 13.32 -8.93
CA MET A 131 8.63 12.15 -9.37
C MET A 131 9.03 12.24 -10.85
N CYS A 132 8.12 12.68 -11.73
CA CYS A 132 8.41 12.88 -13.15
C CYS A 132 9.51 13.89 -13.41
N ARG A 133 9.54 14.99 -12.67
CA ARG A 133 10.62 16.02 -12.76
C ARG A 133 11.95 15.45 -12.30
N LYS A 134 11.94 14.63 -11.25
CA LYS A 134 13.14 13.93 -10.73
C LYS A 134 13.58 12.77 -11.62
N LYS A 135 12.72 12.29 -12.52
CA LYS A 135 12.91 11.09 -13.36
C LYS A 135 13.28 9.85 -12.53
N ALA A 136 12.63 9.69 -11.40
CA ALA A 136 12.85 8.55 -10.51
C ALA A 136 11.63 8.40 -9.59
N GLY A 137 11.20 7.16 -9.37
CA GLY A 137 10.11 6.87 -8.42
C GLY A 137 9.71 5.40 -8.39
N ARG A 138 9.01 5.03 -7.34
CA ARG A 138 8.43 3.70 -7.12
C ARG A 138 7.01 3.86 -6.59
N ILE A 139 6.05 3.30 -7.30
CA ILE A 139 4.64 3.31 -6.88
C ILE A 139 4.21 1.86 -6.71
N ILE A 140 3.75 1.54 -5.51
CA ILE A 140 3.21 0.22 -5.18
C ILE A 140 1.78 0.40 -4.70
N THR A 141 0.86 -0.39 -5.23
CA THR A 141 -0.49 -0.52 -4.68
C THR A 141 -0.68 -1.89 -4.07
N VAL A 142 -1.26 -1.94 -2.88
CA VAL A 142 -1.61 -3.20 -2.21
C VAL A 142 -3.05 -3.56 -2.59
N SER A 143 -3.14 -4.46 -3.58
CA SER A 143 -4.40 -5.05 -4.02
C SER A 143 -4.81 -6.23 -3.11
N SER A 144 -5.30 -7.31 -3.68
CA SER A 144 -5.67 -8.55 -2.99
C SER A 144 -5.83 -9.67 -4.02
N ILE A 145 -5.71 -10.90 -3.57
CA ILE A 145 -6.19 -12.07 -4.32
C ILE A 145 -7.67 -11.91 -4.72
N SER A 146 -8.50 -11.29 -3.87
CA SER A 146 -9.91 -10.99 -4.17
C SER A 146 -10.07 -10.07 -5.38
N GLY A 147 -9.08 -9.21 -5.67
CA GLY A 147 -9.06 -8.40 -6.88
C GLY A 147 -8.66 -9.17 -8.15
N ILE A 148 -8.09 -10.36 -8.01
CA ILE A 148 -7.70 -11.23 -9.14
C ILE A 148 -8.81 -12.22 -9.48
N MET A 149 -9.31 -12.96 -8.47
CA MET A 149 -10.24 -14.07 -8.69
C MET A 149 -11.68 -13.77 -8.27
N GLY A 150 -11.92 -12.67 -7.57
CA GLY A 150 -13.17 -12.42 -6.88
C GLY A 150 -13.30 -13.26 -5.60
N ASN A 151 -14.15 -12.84 -4.68
CA ASN A 151 -14.47 -13.62 -3.49
C ASN A 151 -15.93 -13.44 -3.13
N ARG A 152 -16.59 -14.53 -2.72
CA ARG A 152 -17.99 -14.51 -2.29
C ARG A 152 -18.16 -13.57 -1.10
N GLY A 153 -19.16 -12.69 -1.15
CA GLY A 153 -19.43 -11.71 -0.10
C GLY A 153 -18.56 -10.44 -0.17
N GLN A 154 -17.67 -10.34 -1.14
CA GLN A 154 -16.73 -9.23 -1.29
C GLN A 154 -16.85 -8.52 -2.65
N THR A 155 -18.06 -8.34 -3.16
CA THR A 155 -18.22 -7.75 -4.51
C THR A 155 -17.65 -6.33 -4.59
N ASN A 156 -17.92 -5.48 -3.58
CA ASN A 156 -17.35 -4.13 -3.44
C ASN A 156 -15.81 -4.15 -3.27
N TYR A 157 -15.31 -4.99 -2.37
CA TYR A 157 -13.87 -5.13 -2.10
C TYR A 157 -13.14 -5.68 -3.33
N SER A 158 -13.65 -6.76 -3.95
CA SER A 158 -13.07 -7.33 -5.16
C SER A 158 -13.05 -6.34 -6.32
N ALA A 159 -14.14 -5.59 -6.53
CA ALA A 159 -14.21 -4.54 -7.55
C ALA A 159 -13.16 -3.44 -7.30
N SER A 160 -13.05 -2.94 -6.06
CA SER A 160 -12.07 -1.91 -5.69
C SER A 160 -10.63 -2.40 -5.88
N LYS A 161 -10.31 -3.62 -5.46
CA LYS A 161 -8.97 -4.21 -5.57
C LYS A 161 -8.60 -4.60 -7.01
N ALA A 162 -9.57 -5.00 -7.83
CA ALA A 162 -9.39 -5.18 -9.27
C ALA A 162 -9.16 -3.84 -9.99
N GLY A 163 -9.90 -2.80 -9.60
CA GLY A 163 -9.71 -1.43 -10.08
C GLY A 163 -8.29 -0.91 -9.85
N LEU A 164 -7.71 -1.16 -8.66
CA LEU A 164 -6.31 -0.82 -8.35
C LEU A 164 -5.32 -1.50 -9.32
N ILE A 165 -5.57 -2.77 -9.68
CA ILE A 165 -4.72 -3.50 -10.64
C ILE A 165 -4.79 -2.81 -12.01
N GLY A 166 -5.98 -2.44 -12.47
CA GLY A 166 -6.18 -1.73 -13.73
C GLY A 166 -5.49 -0.37 -13.74
N ALA A 167 -5.68 0.41 -12.68
CA ALA A 167 -5.08 1.73 -12.51
C ALA A 167 -3.54 1.66 -12.47
N ALA A 168 -2.97 0.72 -11.70
CA ALA A 168 -1.52 0.53 -11.63
C ALA A 168 -0.92 0.15 -13.00
N LYS A 169 -1.58 -0.75 -13.75
CA LYS A 169 -1.12 -1.16 -15.08
C LYS A 169 -1.15 -0.02 -16.10
N ALA A 170 -2.17 0.83 -16.07
CA ALA A 170 -2.28 1.99 -16.96
C ALA A 170 -1.20 3.03 -16.61
N LEU A 171 -1.09 3.39 -15.33
CA LEU A 171 -0.12 4.38 -14.85
C LEU A 171 1.34 3.93 -15.10
N ALA A 172 1.62 2.63 -15.03
CA ALA A 172 2.93 2.08 -15.34
C ALA A 172 3.39 2.41 -16.77
N VAL A 173 2.48 2.34 -17.74
CA VAL A 173 2.79 2.67 -19.15
C VAL A 173 3.08 4.16 -19.32
N GLU A 174 2.31 5.02 -18.65
CA GLU A 174 2.49 6.47 -18.71
C GLU A 174 3.83 6.93 -18.12
N LEU A 175 4.27 6.27 -17.03
CA LEU A 175 5.41 6.72 -16.24
C LEU A 175 6.73 6.02 -16.57
N ALA A 176 6.72 4.93 -17.34
CA ALA A 176 7.91 4.13 -17.65
C ALA A 176 9.06 4.96 -18.25
N SER A 177 8.75 5.87 -19.19
CA SER A 177 9.75 6.77 -19.82
C SER A 177 10.35 7.79 -18.84
N ARG A 178 9.80 7.90 -17.64
CA ARG A 178 10.30 8.74 -16.53
C ARG A 178 11.09 7.96 -15.49
N HIS A 179 11.44 6.70 -15.76
CA HIS A 179 12.13 5.80 -14.82
C HIS A 179 11.34 5.57 -13.51
N ILE A 180 10.01 5.67 -13.58
CA ILE A 180 9.12 5.40 -12.46
C ILE A 180 8.48 4.04 -12.71
N THR A 181 8.59 3.12 -11.75
CA THR A 181 7.92 1.83 -11.81
C THR A 181 6.61 1.86 -11.03
N VAL A 182 5.59 1.18 -11.54
CA VAL A 182 4.29 1.03 -10.89
C VAL A 182 3.91 -0.44 -10.88
N ASN A 183 3.74 -1.01 -9.68
CA ASN A 183 3.40 -2.42 -9.51
C ASN A 183 2.29 -2.61 -8.48
N ALA A 184 1.55 -3.70 -8.59
CA ALA A 184 0.57 -4.13 -7.62
C ALA A 184 1.07 -5.37 -6.87
N ILE A 185 0.93 -5.38 -5.56
CA ILE A 185 1.08 -6.59 -4.74
C ILE A 185 -0.33 -7.11 -4.45
N ALA A 186 -0.55 -8.41 -4.63
CA ALA A 186 -1.82 -9.07 -4.37
C ALA A 186 -1.65 -10.11 -3.24
N PRO A 187 -1.79 -9.69 -1.97
CA PRO A 187 -1.74 -10.61 -0.84
C PRO A 187 -2.90 -11.60 -0.88
N GLY A 188 -2.66 -12.81 -0.36
CA GLY A 188 -3.68 -13.76 0.03
C GLY A 188 -4.22 -13.47 1.42
N VAL A 189 -4.46 -14.52 2.20
CA VAL A 189 -4.91 -14.39 3.60
C VAL A 189 -3.70 -14.20 4.50
N ILE A 190 -3.57 -13.00 5.06
CA ILE A 190 -2.42 -12.57 5.86
C ILE A 190 -2.84 -12.36 7.32
N GLU A 191 -2.03 -12.81 8.26
CA GLU A 191 -2.24 -12.65 9.72
C GLU A 191 -2.27 -11.17 10.11
N THR A 192 -3.46 -10.60 10.18
CA THR A 192 -3.71 -9.21 10.57
C THR A 192 -5.01 -9.11 11.35
N ASP A 193 -5.28 -7.98 12.00
CA ASP A 193 -6.55 -7.73 12.68
C ASP A 193 -7.78 -7.90 11.77
N MET A 194 -7.60 -7.72 10.47
CA MET A 194 -8.68 -7.84 9.47
C MET A 194 -9.25 -9.26 9.33
N ILE A 195 -8.52 -10.29 9.79
CA ILE A 195 -8.93 -11.70 9.64
C ILE A 195 -9.31 -12.38 10.96
N GLN A 196 -9.50 -11.62 12.05
CA GLN A 196 -9.81 -12.21 13.37
C GLN A 196 -11.08 -13.07 13.36
N ASP A 197 -12.08 -12.70 12.56
CA ASP A 197 -13.36 -13.42 12.44
C ASP A 197 -13.39 -14.45 11.29
N VAL A 198 -12.27 -14.68 10.61
CA VAL A 198 -12.22 -15.61 9.47
C VAL A 198 -12.13 -17.06 9.98
N PRO A 199 -13.03 -17.96 9.57
CA PRO A 199 -13.01 -19.37 9.98
C PRO A 199 -11.79 -20.07 9.38
N LEU A 200 -10.73 -20.26 10.17
CA LEU A 200 -9.45 -20.80 9.72
C LEU A 200 -9.56 -22.25 9.23
N ASP A 201 -10.46 -23.03 9.80
CA ASP A 201 -10.77 -24.41 9.39
C ASP A 201 -11.30 -24.49 7.95
N VAL A 202 -11.96 -23.43 7.47
CA VAL A 202 -12.46 -23.32 6.09
C VAL A 202 -11.39 -22.74 5.16
N VAL A 203 -10.62 -21.77 5.63
CA VAL A 203 -9.66 -21.02 4.80
C VAL A 203 -8.36 -21.80 4.59
N LEU A 204 -7.77 -22.37 5.64
CA LEU A 204 -6.49 -23.09 5.53
C LEU A 204 -6.46 -24.21 4.49
N PRO A 205 -7.54 -25.01 4.30
CA PRO A 205 -7.58 -26.00 3.22
C PRO A 205 -7.47 -25.42 1.82
N THR A 206 -7.88 -24.16 1.62
CA THR A 206 -7.83 -23.49 0.30
C THR A 206 -6.44 -22.94 -0.05
N ILE A 207 -5.56 -22.82 0.96
CA ILE A 207 -4.19 -22.34 0.78
C ILE A 207 -3.26 -23.55 0.53
N PRO A 208 -2.62 -23.68 -0.64
CA PRO A 208 -1.70 -24.80 -0.90
C PRO A 208 -0.57 -24.94 0.13
N MET A 209 -0.01 -23.83 0.61
CA MET A 209 1.04 -23.84 1.66
C MET A 209 0.50 -24.18 3.07
N LYS A 210 -0.83 -24.37 3.25
CA LYS A 210 -1.49 -24.78 4.50
C LYS A 210 -1.20 -23.89 5.71
N ARG A 211 -0.88 -22.64 5.49
CA ARG A 211 -0.74 -21.62 6.52
C ARG A 211 -1.17 -20.25 6.02
N LEU A 212 -1.43 -19.36 6.93
CA LEU A 212 -1.59 -17.94 6.62
C LEU A 212 -0.24 -17.33 6.21
N GLY A 213 -0.28 -16.28 5.42
CA GLY A 213 0.89 -15.43 5.17
C GLY A 213 1.13 -14.50 6.35
N LYS A 214 2.38 -14.09 6.54
CA LYS A 214 2.74 -13.07 7.52
C LYS A 214 2.85 -11.70 6.87
N PRO A 215 2.52 -10.60 7.57
CA PRO A 215 2.69 -9.24 7.05
C PRO A 215 4.11 -8.98 6.53
N GLU A 216 5.12 -9.56 7.18
CA GLU A 216 6.53 -9.42 6.81
C GLU A 216 6.85 -10.05 5.44
N GLU A 217 6.12 -11.09 5.03
CA GLU A 217 6.30 -11.72 3.71
C GLU A 217 5.81 -10.77 2.58
N VAL A 218 4.76 -10.01 2.84
CA VAL A 218 4.31 -8.94 1.92
C VAL A 218 5.27 -7.76 1.93
N ALA A 219 5.77 -7.39 3.11
CA ALA A 219 6.72 -6.30 3.29
C ALA A 219 8.05 -6.56 2.58
N ALA A 220 8.55 -7.79 2.60
CA ALA A 220 9.77 -8.17 1.90
C ALA A 220 9.68 -7.90 0.38
N LEU A 221 8.54 -8.24 -0.23
CA LEU A 221 8.30 -7.93 -1.65
C LEU A 221 8.20 -6.42 -1.88
N ALA A 222 7.52 -5.69 -1.00
CA ALA A 222 7.38 -4.24 -1.11
C ALA A 222 8.76 -3.55 -1.08
N VAL A 223 9.63 -3.92 -0.13
CA VAL A 223 11.01 -3.40 -0.03
C VAL A 223 11.81 -3.72 -1.30
N PHE A 224 11.72 -4.93 -1.83
CA PHE A 224 12.38 -5.30 -3.08
C PHE A 224 11.89 -4.42 -4.24
N LEU A 225 10.58 -4.25 -4.41
CA LEU A 225 10.00 -3.41 -5.48
C LEU A 225 10.35 -1.92 -5.34
N LEU A 226 10.59 -1.44 -4.11
CA LEU A 226 11.06 -0.08 -3.85
C LEU A 226 12.56 0.10 -4.14
N SER A 227 13.33 -0.98 -4.24
CA SER A 227 14.78 -0.93 -4.42
C SER A 227 15.19 -0.52 -5.86
N GLU A 228 16.47 -0.18 -6.03
CA GLU A 228 17.07 0.03 -7.35
C GLU A 228 17.08 -1.24 -8.20
N GLN A 229 17.21 -2.41 -7.55
CA GLN A 229 17.28 -3.71 -8.21
C GLN A 229 15.99 -4.05 -8.98
N ALA A 230 14.84 -3.51 -8.54
CA ALA A 230 13.56 -3.66 -9.23
C ALA A 230 13.32 -2.61 -10.34
N GLY A 231 14.35 -1.86 -10.76
CA GLY A 231 14.23 -0.74 -11.71
C GLY A 231 13.66 -1.10 -13.09
N TYR A 232 13.67 -2.39 -13.47
CA TYR A 232 13.08 -2.86 -14.73
C TYR A 232 11.78 -3.66 -14.54
N ILE A 233 11.27 -3.72 -13.28
CA ILE A 233 10.00 -4.38 -12.94
C ILE A 233 8.91 -3.31 -12.84
N THR A 234 8.03 -3.29 -13.82
CA THR A 234 6.89 -2.35 -13.84
C THR A 234 5.68 -3.03 -14.49
N ARG A 235 4.46 -2.52 -14.22
CA ARG A 235 3.19 -3.04 -14.74
C ARG A 235 2.86 -4.46 -14.25
N GLN A 236 3.54 -4.95 -13.21
CA GLN A 236 3.33 -6.31 -12.71
C GLN A 236 2.27 -6.36 -11.60
N VAL A 237 1.61 -7.51 -11.52
CA VAL A 237 0.78 -7.89 -10.37
C VAL A 237 1.45 -9.12 -9.76
N ILE A 238 1.98 -8.98 -8.56
CA ILE A 238 2.74 -10.04 -7.91
C ILE A 238 1.98 -10.53 -6.70
N SER A 239 1.62 -11.80 -6.72
CA SER A 239 0.87 -12.45 -5.64
C SER A 239 1.80 -12.89 -4.50
N VAL A 240 1.35 -12.68 -3.25
CA VAL A 240 1.95 -13.22 -2.03
C VAL A 240 0.84 -13.96 -1.28
N ASN A 241 0.54 -15.20 -1.68
CA ASN A 241 -0.72 -15.86 -1.31
C ASN A 241 -0.60 -17.36 -1.01
N GLY A 242 0.60 -17.90 -0.87
CA GLY A 242 0.80 -19.32 -0.57
C GLY A 242 0.32 -20.28 -1.68
N GLY A 243 0.23 -19.79 -2.93
CA GLY A 243 -0.14 -20.59 -4.10
C GLY A 243 -1.65 -20.67 -4.37
N MET A 244 -2.46 -19.75 -3.82
CA MET A 244 -3.92 -19.75 -4.04
C MET A 244 -4.31 -19.42 -5.49
N VAL A 245 -3.51 -18.59 -6.18
CA VAL A 245 -3.63 -18.26 -7.61
C VAL A 245 -2.26 -18.00 -8.22
#